data_397ee658e6efa90e52cb987eae380c19
#
_entry.id   397ee658e6efa90e52cb987eae380c19
#
_cell.length_a   1.000
_cell.length_b   1.000
_cell.length_c   1.000
_cell.angle_alpha   90.00
_cell.angle_beta   90.00
_cell.angle_gamma   90.00
#
_symmetry.space_group_name_H-M   'P 1'
#
loop_
_entity.id
_entity.type
_entity.pdbx_description
1 polymer ?
#
loop_
_entity_poly.entity_id
_entity_poly.type
_entity_poly.pdbx_seq_one_letter_code
_entity_poly.pdbx_strand_id
1 'polypeptide(L)'
;FGFTGSIGTQALSVIEKYPSKFELDVLVCNQNIRLAVELIKKHNPKNVFVTNDKARSEIMALCTREVNFFDSMHSLRDYLKENKSDIYLSAISSFDCIDLTIDAAKSGKKLLLANKEALVVYGKHIMHECKQAQTEVIPIDSEHFSLFTALKNKDLSEVSKVYLTASGGPFVGQKLDELHDKTPEEALKHPNWDMGAKISIDSATLVNKCFELIEAKYLFSLEPELLDIMIHRQSVIHSMLEFKDGSAEAHMSKPSMIIPLAYGLLGEHSDNVKKDFSLNLLDGNIELSLEQFPEDRNKLREITLDVMQSEDNSGLIFATLNDIAVKKFLNNEIKFGEIYKLILDNYYLIEKKEINSIQELEMNRLE
;
A
#
# COMPACT_ATOMS: atom_id res chain seq x y z
N PHE A 1 -5.62 -11.51 0.88
CA PHE A 1 -5.52 -11.14 2.30
C PHE A 1 -6.04 -9.72 2.45
N GLY A 2 -6.98 -9.48 3.42
CA GLY A 2 -7.62 -8.17 3.61
C GLY A 2 -8.89 -7.95 2.77
N PHE A 3 -9.68 -8.99 2.54
CA PHE A 3 -10.83 -8.94 1.62
C PHE A 3 -11.97 -7.99 2.05
N THR A 4 -12.04 -7.61 3.31
CA THR A 4 -13.02 -6.62 3.82
C THR A 4 -12.53 -5.17 3.77
N GLY A 5 -11.27 -4.95 3.35
CA GLY A 5 -10.71 -3.63 3.13
C GLY A 5 -11.08 -3.06 1.76
N SER A 6 -10.76 -1.77 1.52
CA SER A 6 -11.05 -1.08 0.26
C SER A 6 -10.47 -1.80 -0.97
N ILE A 7 -9.21 -2.23 -0.92
CA ILE A 7 -8.55 -2.94 -2.02
C ILE A 7 -9.15 -4.35 -2.20
N GLY A 8 -9.40 -5.07 -1.11
CA GLY A 8 -9.97 -6.42 -1.17
C GLY A 8 -11.37 -6.45 -1.76
N THR A 9 -12.23 -5.52 -1.38
CA THR A 9 -13.60 -5.42 -1.95
C THR A 9 -13.59 -5.05 -3.42
N GLN A 10 -12.69 -4.16 -3.84
CA GLN A 10 -12.51 -3.80 -5.25
C GLN A 10 -11.95 -4.99 -6.06
N ALA A 11 -11.02 -5.76 -5.52
CA ALA A 11 -10.53 -6.98 -6.16
C ALA A 11 -11.66 -8.00 -6.37
N LEU A 12 -12.49 -8.22 -5.34
CA LEU A 12 -13.66 -9.09 -5.45
C LEU A 12 -14.66 -8.60 -6.52
N SER A 13 -14.85 -7.27 -6.65
CA SER A 13 -15.71 -6.72 -7.72
C SER A 13 -15.16 -6.97 -9.14
N VAL A 14 -13.85 -7.03 -9.30
CA VAL A 14 -13.21 -7.44 -10.56
C VAL A 14 -13.45 -8.94 -10.81
N ILE A 15 -13.26 -9.78 -9.80
CA ILE A 15 -13.46 -11.23 -9.88
C ILE A 15 -14.91 -11.57 -10.25
N GLU A 16 -15.89 -10.85 -9.70
CA GLU A 16 -17.31 -11.02 -10.01
C GLU A 16 -17.66 -10.86 -11.49
N LYS A 17 -16.95 -9.99 -12.19
CA LYS A 17 -17.16 -9.81 -13.64
C LYS A 17 -16.67 -11.01 -14.46
N TYR A 18 -15.84 -11.87 -13.88
CA TYR A 18 -15.21 -13.02 -14.55
C TYR A 18 -15.27 -14.29 -13.71
N PRO A 19 -16.44 -14.75 -13.28
CA PRO A 19 -16.56 -15.85 -12.31
C PRO A 19 -15.99 -17.19 -12.80
N SER A 20 -15.95 -17.41 -14.11
CA SER A 20 -15.37 -18.64 -14.70
C SER A 20 -13.84 -18.66 -14.76
N LYS A 21 -13.17 -17.52 -14.48
CA LYS A 21 -11.71 -17.41 -14.52
C LYS A 21 -11.05 -17.55 -13.15
N PHE A 22 -11.84 -17.47 -12.07
CA PHE A 22 -11.31 -17.42 -10.72
C PHE A 22 -11.99 -18.43 -9.80
N GLU A 23 -11.20 -19.02 -8.95
CA GLU A 23 -11.62 -19.78 -7.79
C GLU A 23 -10.99 -19.13 -6.57
N LEU A 24 -11.81 -18.79 -5.57
CA LEU A 24 -11.34 -18.18 -4.33
C LEU A 24 -10.93 -19.27 -3.36
N ASP A 25 -9.63 -19.37 -3.14
CA ASP A 25 -9.05 -20.36 -2.26
C ASP A 25 -9.10 -19.89 -0.81
N VAL A 26 -8.41 -18.79 -0.45
CA VAL A 26 -8.32 -18.30 0.92
C VAL A 26 -8.73 -16.82 0.99
N LEU A 27 -9.66 -16.49 1.89
CA LEU A 27 -10.00 -15.13 2.27
C LEU A 27 -9.57 -14.84 3.71
N VAL A 28 -8.85 -13.73 3.93
CA VAL A 28 -8.37 -13.31 5.26
C VAL A 28 -8.94 -11.94 5.61
N CYS A 29 -9.51 -11.80 6.82
CA CYS A 29 -9.97 -10.52 7.38
C CYS A 29 -9.70 -10.42 8.88
N ASN A 30 -10.02 -9.27 9.48
CA ASN A 30 -9.84 -9.04 10.92
C ASN A 30 -11.21 -9.00 11.65
N GLN A 31 -11.88 -7.84 11.68
CA GLN A 31 -13.01 -7.63 12.62
C GLN A 31 -14.30 -7.11 11.98
N ASN A 32 -14.35 -6.89 10.68
CA ASN A 32 -15.57 -6.41 10.02
C ASN A 32 -16.54 -7.58 9.75
N ILE A 33 -17.26 -7.98 10.80
CA ILE A 33 -18.14 -9.17 10.80
C ILE A 33 -19.20 -9.08 9.71
N ARG A 34 -19.93 -7.95 9.64
CA ARG A 34 -21.05 -7.79 8.72
C ARG A 34 -20.62 -7.97 7.27
N LEU A 35 -19.57 -7.24 6.86
CA LEU A 35 -19.08 -7.30 5.50
C LEU A 35 -18.42 -8.66 5.19
N ALA A 36 -17.71 -9.24 6.15
CA ALA A 36 -17.11 -10.56 5.98
C ALA A 36 -18.18 -11.63 5.70
N VAL A 37 -19.25 -11.68 6.48
CA VAL A 37 -20.36 -12.64 6.28
C VAL A 37 -21.04 -12.44 4.92
N GLU A 38 -21.28 -11.18 4.52
CA GLU A 38 -21.86 -10.86 3.21
C GLU A 38 -20.98 -11.39 2.07
N LEU A 39 -19.68 -11.06 2.09
CA LEU A 39 -18.74 -11.43 1.03
C LEU A 39 -18.46 -12.94 1.00
N ILE A 40 -18.37 -13.61 2.16
CA ILE A 40 -18.22 -15.07 2.22
C ILE A 40 -19.45 -15.76 1.59
N LYS A 41 -20.67 -15.33 1.93
CA LYS A 41 -21.90 -15.89 1.35
C LYS A 41 -21.99 -15.66 -0.16
N LYS A 42 -21.54 -14.49 -0.62
CA LYS A 42 -21.61 -14.10 -2.03
C LYS A 42 -20.60 -14.86 -2.89
N HIS A 43 -19.35 -14.95 -2.41
CA HIS A 43 -18.23 -15.45 -3.21
C HIS A 43 -17.88 -16.92 -2.96
N ASN A 44 -18.40 -17.52 -1.89
CA ASN A 44 -18.22 -18.92 -1.55
C ASN A 44 -16.75 -19.41 -1.62
N PRO A 45 -15.81 -18.80 -0.84
CA PRO A 45 -14.41 -19.24 -0.83
C PRO A 45 -14.28 -20.65 -0.25
N LYS A 46 -13.18 -21.34 -0.59
CA LYS A 46 -12.89 -22.64 0.04
C LYS A 46 -12.56 -22.50 1.52
N ASN A 47 -11.72 -21.51 1.85
CA ASN A 47 -11.16 -21.32 3.17
C ASN A 47 -11.27 -19.87 3.61
N VAL A 48 -11.43 -19.66 4.92
CA VAL A 48 -11.46 -18.33 5.54
C VAL A 48 -10.57 -18.33 6.79
N PHE A 49 -9.83 -17.25 6.99
CA PHE A 49 -9.15 -16.96 8.24
C PHE A 49 -9.57 -15.59 8.76
N VAL A 50 -9.92 -15.52 10.04
CA VAL A 50 -10.25 -14.28 10.73
C VAL A 50 -9.25 -14.10 11.85
N THR A 51 -8.44 -13.04 11.79
CA THR A 51 -7.34 -12.81 12.74
C THR A 51 -7.82 -12.48 14.16
N ASN A 52 -9.02 -11.89 14.28
CA ASN A 52 -9.65 -11.61 15.58
C ASN A 52 -10.53 -12.79 16.02
N ASP A 53 -10.20 -13.43 17.13
CA ASP A 53 -10.87 -14.63 17.63
C ASP A 53 -12.36 -14.44 17.91
N LYS A 54 -12.76 -13.28 18.49
CA LYS A 54 -14.15 -12.97 18.76
C LYS A 54 -14.93 -12.83 17.47
N ALA A 55 -14.42 -12.07 16.52
CA ALA A 55 -15.03 -11.90 15.21
C ALA A 55 -15.11 -13.24 14.46
N ARG A 56 -14.09 -14.10 14.56
CA ARG A 56 -14.08 -15.44 13.97
C ARG A 56 -15.26 -16.28 14.45
N SER A 57 -15.44 -16.34 15.76
CA SER A 57 -16.56 -17.10 16.36
C SER A 57 -17.92 -16.62 15.89
N GLU A 58 -18.12 -15.29 15.80
CA GLU A 58 -19.36 -14.68 15.32
C GLU A 58 -19.59 -14.93 13.82
N ILE A 59 -18.56 -14.78 12.98
CA ILE A 59 -18.65 -15.03 11.53
C ILE A 59 -18.98 -16.51 11.27
N MET A 60 -18.31 -17.44 11.95
CA MET A 60 -18.58 -18.89 11.82
C MET A 60 -20.04 -19.21 12.16
N ALA A 61 -20.58 -18.64 13.23
CA ALA A 61 -21.99 -18.85 13.63
C ALA A 61 -23.00 -18.30 12.61
N LEU A 62 -22.62 -17.26 11.85
CA LEU A 62 -23.47 -16.62 10.84
C LEU A 62 -23.32 -17.22 9.43
N CYS A 63 -22.25 -17.97 9.18
CA CYS A 63 -21.99 -18.65 7.91
C CYS A 63 -22.55 -20.08 7.98
N THR A 64 -23.71 -20.31 7.35
CA THR A 64 -24.40 -21.62 7.31
C THR A 64 -23.91 -22.56 6.20
N ARG A 65 -22.96 -22.13 5.37
CA ARG A 65 -22.38 -22.90 4.27
C ARG A 65 -21.14 -23.64 4.73
N GLU A 66 -20.80 -24.72 4.04
CA GLU A 66 -19.54 -25.45 4.22
C GLU A 66 -18.36 -24.61 3.70
N VAL A 67 -17.84 -23.75 4.58
CA VAL A 67 -16.59 -23.00 4.39
C VAL A 67 -15.65 -23.47 5.48
N ASN A 68 -14.43 -23.81 5.11
CA ASN A 68 -13.43 -24.19 6.09
C ASN A 68 -12.86 -22.93 6.77
N PHE A 69 -12.82 -22.91 8.10
CA PHE A 69 -12.23 -21.82 8.87
C PHE A 69 -10.95 -22.31 9.53
N PHE A 70 -9.84 -21.62 9.25
CA PHE A 70 -8.61 -21.85 10.00
C PHE A 70 -8.75 -21.37 11.44
N ASP A 71 -8.22 -22.14 12.36
CA ASP A 71 -8.24 -21.87 13.80
C ASP A 71 -7.11 -20.97 14.25
N SER A 72 -5.99 -20.94 13.51
CA SER A 72 -4.79 -20.19 13.85
C SER A 72 -4.05 -19.69 12.60
N MET A 73 -3.20 -18.68 12.79
CA MET A 73 -2.25 -18.22 11.76
C MET A 73 -1.32 -19.37 11.34
N HIS A 74 -0.94 -20.23 12.27
CA HIS A 74 -0.06 -21.37 11.99
C HIS A 74 -0.72 -22.36 11.02
N SER A 75 -1.97 -22.77 11.28
CA SER A 75 -2.70 -23.69 10.39
C SER A 75 -2.93 -23.11 8.99
N LEU A 76 -3.20 -21.79 8.90
CA LEU A 76 -3.28 -21.11 7.61
C LEU A 76 -1.92 -21.15 6.87
N ARG A 77 -0.83 -20.81 7.55
CA ARG A 77 0.51 -20.78 6.92
C ARG A 77 0.97 -22.16 6.47
N ASP A 78 0.67 -23.20 7.22
CA ASP A 78 0.97 -24.58 6.80
C ASP A 78 0.15 -24.98 5.58
N TYR A 79 -1.13 -24.61 5.54
CA TYR A 79 -1.96 -24.80 4.34
C TYR A 79 -1.36 -24.10 3.11
N LEU A 80 -0.93 -22.85 3.23
CA LEU A 80 -0.36 -22.06 2.12
C LEU A 80 0.97 -22.62 1.60
N LYS A 81 1.75 -23.29 2.43
CA LYS A 81 2.98 -24.00 2.00
C LYS A 81 2.69 -25.20 1.09
N GLU A 82 1.64 -25.95 1.44
CA GLU A 82 1.27 -27.18 0.73
C GLU A 82 0.35 -26.91 -0.48
N ASN A 83 -0.50 -25.87 -0.39
CA ASN A 83 -1.51 -25.52 -1.39
C ASN A 83 -1.24 -24.12 -1.95
N LYS A 84 -0.48 -24.05 -3.02
CA LYS A 84 -0.12 -22.77 -3.65
C LYS A 84 -1.24 -22.27 -4.56
N SER A 85 -1.78 -21.10 -4.26
CA SER A 85 -2.67 -20.37 -5.18
C SER A 85 -1.87 -19.74 -6.32
N ASP A 86 -2.48 -19.51 -7.48
CA ASP A 86 -1.80 -18.87 -8.61
C ASP A 86 -1.57 -17.38 -8.41
N ILE A 87 -2.45 -16.71 -7.64
CA ILE A 87 -2.39 -15.29 -7.35
C ILE A 87 -2.61 -15.06 -5.85
N TYR A 88 -1.74 -14.28 -5.24
CA TYR A 88 -1.87 -13.77 -3.89
C TYR A 88 -2.10 -12.26 -3.94
N LEU A 89 -3.11 -11.75 -3.23
CA LEU A 89 -3.31 -10.33 -3.02
C LEU A 89 -3.00 -10.00 -1.56
N SER A 90 -1.93 -9.24 -1.31
CA SER A 90 -1.59 -8.71 0.01
C SER A 90 -2.14 -7.28 0.14
N ALA A 91 -3.29 -7.14 0.83
CA ALA A 91 -4.02 -5.87 0.99
C ALA A 91 -4.44 -5.62 2.45
N ILE A 92 -3.66 -6.08 3.41
CA ILE A 92 -3.82 -5.76 4.83
C ILE A 92 -3.00 -4.51 5.13
N SER A 93 -3.65 -3.43 5.54
CA SER A 93 -3.03 -2.13 5.81
C SER A 93 -2.38 -2.10 7.20
N SER A 94 -1.43 -2.99 7.44
CA SER A 94 -0.59 -3.00 8.63
C SER A 94 0.53 -4.03 8.44
N PHE A 95 1.55 -3.95 9.26
CA PHE A 95 2.59 -4.98 9.29
C PHE A 95 2.27 -6.16 10.23
N ASP A 96 1.06 -6.20 10.84
CA ASP A 96 0.63 -7.29 11.73
C ASP A 96 0.54 -8.66 11.05
N CYS A 97 0.32 -8.68 9.74
CA CYS A 97 0.24 -9.91 8.94
C CYS A 97 1.34 -9.98 7.87
N ILE A 98 2.52 -9.42 8.18
CA ILE A 98 3.69 -9.44 7.28
C ILE A 98 4.08 -10.87 6.89
N ASP A 99 3.91 -11.83 7.79
CA ASP A 99 4.13 -13.25 7.55
C ASP A 99 3.39 -13.78 6.31
N LEU A 100 2.13 -13.37 6.12
CA LEU A 100 1.34 -13.78 4.96
C LEU A 100 1.91 -13.17 3.66
N THR A 101 2.42 -11.95 3.72
CA THR A 101 3.10 -11.33 2.58
C THR A 101 4.39 -12.06 2.24
N ILE A 102 5.15 -12.49 3.25
CA ILE A 102 6.37 -13.26 3.06
C ILE A 102 6.09 -14.68 2.53
N ASP A 103 5.05 -15.34 3.05
CA ASP A 103 4.64 -16.65 2.54
C ASP A 103 4.19 -16.53 1.06
N ALA A 104 3.48 -15.46 0.69
CA ALA A 104 3.16 -15.16 -0.70
C ALA A 104 4.42 -14.86 -1.54
N ALA A 105 5.39 -14.11 -1.00
CA ALA A 105 6.67 -13.85 -1.66
C ALA A 105 7.46 -15.13 -1.97
N LYS A 106 7.39 -16.13 -1.08
CA LYS A 106 8.02 -17.45 -1.24
C LYS A 106 7.25 -18.42 -2.13
N SER A 107 6.09 -18.04 -2.63
CA SER A 107 5.20 -18.97 -3.35
C SER A 107 5.72 -19.39 -4.73
N GLY A 108 6.51 -18.55 -5.39
CA GLY A 108 6.90 -18.73 -6.80
C GLY A 108 5.73 -18.52 -7.76
N LYS A 109 4.71 -17.78 -7.35
CA LYS A 109 3.49 -17.46 -8.09
C LYS A 109 3.39 -15.96 -8.32
N LYS A 110 2.20 -15.41 -8.48
CA LYS A 110 1.99 -13.97 -8.64
C LYS A 110 1.58 -13.32 -7.31
N LEU A 111 2.28 -12.28 -6.91
CA LEU A 111 1.98 -11.46 -5.74
C LEU A 111 1.49 -10.07 -6.17
N LEU A 112 0.22 -9.77 -5.93
CA LEU A 112 -0.37 -8.45 -6.05
C LEU A 112 -0.14 -7.74 -4.71
N LEU A 113 0.78 -6.78 -4.68
CA LEU A 113 1.24 -6.14 -3.45
C LEU A 113 0.63 -4.75 -3.28
N ALA A 114 -0.28 -4.63 -2.31
CA ALA A 114 -0.92 -3.37 -1.92
C ALA A 114 -0.55 -2.92 -0.50
N ASN A 115 0.14 -3.77 0.27
CA ASN A 115 0.61 -3.46 1.63
C ASN A 115 1.96 -2.76 1.56
N LYS A 116 1.95 -1.43 1.50
CA LYS A 116 3.18 -0.61 1.46
C LYS A 116 3.98 -0.68 2.75
N GLU A 117 3.30 -0.78 3.90
CA GLU A 117 3.95 -0.84 5.20
C GLU A 117 4.87 -2.07 5.31
N ALA A 118 4.48 -3.18 4.67
CA ALA A 118 5.34 -4.37 4.62
C ALA A 118 6.67 -4.10 3.90
N LEU A 119 6.67 -3.29 2.83
CA LEU A 119 7.90 -2.91 2.14
C LEU A 119 8.70 -1.84 2.90
N VAL A 120 8.03 -0.89 3.57
CA VAL A 120 8.72 0.09 4.42
C VAL A 120 9.49 -0.60 5.54
N VAL A 121 8.88 -1.62 6.16
CA VAL A 121 9.45 -2.32 7.31
C VAL A 121 10.44 -3.41 6.90
N TYR A 122 10.15 -4.15 5.82
CA TYR A 122 10.89 -5.37 5.47
C TYR A 122 11.15 -5.54 3.97
N GLY A 123 11.22 -4.42 3.23
CA GLY A 123 11.27 -4.42 1.77
C GLY A 123 12.43 -5.22 1.18
N LYS A 124 13.64 -5.06 1.71
CA LYS A 124 14.84 -5.80 1.28
C LYS A 124 14.61 -7.33 1.33
N HIS A 125 14.04 -7.81 2.44
CA HIS A 125 13.83 -9.25 2.64
C HIS A 125 12.68 -9.80 1.78
N ILE A 126 11.55 -9.08 1.72
CA ILE A 126 10.42 -9.48 0.87
C ILE A 126 10.84 -9.58 -0.59
N MET A 127 11.54 -8.58 -1.11
CA MET A 127 11.99 -8.59 -2.51
C MET A 127 13.07 -9.64 -2.75
N HIS A 128 13.93 -9.92 -1.76
CA HIS A 128 14.87 -11.03 -1.82
C HIS A 128 14.16 -12.37 -1.93
N GLU A 129 13.14 -12.63 -1.11
CA GLU A 129 12.34 -13.86 -1.15
C GLU A 129 11.60 -14.00 -2.50
N CYS A 130 11.00 -12.91 -3.00
CA CYS A 130 10.37 -12.90 -4.33
C CYS A 130 11.37 -13.29 -5.43
N LYS A 131 12.58 -12.75 -5.39
CA LYS A 131 13.63 -13.05 -6.37
C LYS A 131 14.08 -14.51 -6.27
N GLN A 132 14.31 -15.03 -5.07
CA GLN A 132 14.72 -16.43 -4.85
C GLN A 132 13.65 -17.42 -5.33
N ALA A 133 12.38 -17.13 -5.05
CA ALA A 133 11.25 -17.99 -5.44
C ALA A 133 10.79 -17.74 -6.89
N GLN A 134 11.31 -16.74 -7.58
CA GLN A 134 10.82 -16.29 -8.89
C GLN A 134 9.35 -15.85 -8.86
N THR A 135 8.90 -15.24 -7.77
CA THR A 135 7.56 -14.70 -7.62
C THR A 135 7.41 -13.43 -8.45
N GLU A 136 6.40 -13.39 -9.31
CA GLU A 136 6.03 -12.19 -10.08
C GLU A 136 5.36 -11.18 -9.16
N VAL A 137 5.96 -10.01 -8.94
CA VAL A 137 5.39 -8.95 -8.12
C VAL A 137 4.72 -7.91 -9.01
N ILE A 138 3.43 -7.66 -8.76
CA ILE A 138 2.66 -6.58 -9.40
C ILE A 138 2.28 -5.58 -8.29
N PRO A 139 2.80 -4.36 -8.34
CA PRO A 139 2.39 -3.32 -7.39
C PRO A 139 0.94 -2.91 -7.64
N ILE A 140 0.17 -2.76 -6.57
CA ILE A 140 -1.23 -2.34 -6.65
C ILE A 140 -1.42 -0.87 -6.31
N ASP A 141 -0.53 -0.31 -5.49
CA ASP A 141 -0.52 1.13 -5.26
C ASP A 141 -0.46 1.89 -6.60
N SER A 142 -1.25 2.96 -6.75
CA SER A 142 -1.46 3.63 -8.06
C SER A 142 -0.20 4.24 -8.63
N GLU A 143 0.62 4.84 -7.80
CA GLU A 143 1.88 5.46 -8.20
C GLU A 143 2.91 4.41 -8.62
N HIS A 144 2.96 3.30 -7.88
CA HIS A 144 3.88 2.20 -8.20
C HIS A 144 3.43 1.39 -9.41
N PHE A 145 2.12 1.19 -9.59
CA PHE A 145 1.61 0.59 -10.82
C PHE A 145 1.87 1.48 -12.04
N SER A 146 1.73 2.80 -11.86
CA SER A 146 2.09 3.79 -12.87
C SER A 146 3.57 3.70 -13.22
N LEU A 147 4.45 3.68 -12.21
CA LEU A 147 5.89 3.56 -12.40
C LEU A 147 6.28 2.20 -13.02
N PHE A 148 5.66 1.10 -12.57
CA PHE A 148 5.83 -0.23 -13.17
C PHE A 148 5.52 -0.22 -14.67
N THR A 149 4.48 0.50 -15.07
CA THR A 149 4.09 0.63 -16.47
C THR A 149 5.05 1.54 -17.24
N ALA A 150 5.45 2.67 -16.65
CA ALA A 150 6.35 3.64 -17.26
C ALA A 150 7.77 3.07 -17.47
N LEU A 151 8.26 2.26 -16.53
CA LEU A 151 9.59 1.63 -16.61
C LEU A 151 9.64 0.43 -17.56
N LYS A 152 8.51 -0.08 -18.02
CA LYS A 152 8.47 -1.24 -18.90
C LYS A 152 9.23 -0.96 -20.19
N ASN A 153 10.26 -1.77 -20.45
CA ASN A 153 11.15 -1.65 -21.61
C ASN A 153 12.00 -0.35 -21.64
N LYS A 154 12.21 0.31 -20.50
CA LYS A 154 13.10 1.45 -20.39
C LYS A 154 14.48 1.02 -19.90
N ASP A 155 15.49 1.71 -20.38
CA ASP A 155 16.85 1.62 -19.83
C ASP A 155 16.96 2.60 -18.64
N LEU A 156 17.06 2.06 -17.43
CA LEU A 156 17.20 2.86 -16.22
C LEU A 156 18.48 3.72 -16.23
N SER A 157 19.49 3.36 -17.02
CA SER A 157 20.71 4.16 -17.14
C SER A 157 20.48 5.52 -17.81
N GLU A 158 19.39 5.69 -18.57
CA GLU A 158 19.00 6.94 -19.21
C GLU A 158 18.10 7.82 -18.32
N VAL A 159 17.59 7.28 -17.22
CA VAL A 159 16.72 8.02 -16.29
C VAL A 159 17.58 8.87 -15.36
N SER A 160 17.27 10.15 -15.24
CA SER A 160 17.93 11.11 -14.33
C SER A 160 17.13 11.32 -13.03
N LYS A 161 15.78 11.25 -13.10
CA LYS A 161 14.88 11.38 -11.94
C LYS A 161 13.59 10.59 -12.15
N VAL A 162 13.07 10.11 -11.04
CA VAL A 162 11.76 9.46 -10.94
C VAL A 162 10.93 10.24 -9.93
N TYR A 163 9.79 10.75 -10.37
CA TYR A 163 8.86 11.48 -9.51
C TYR A 163 7.63 10.62 -9.22
N LEU A 164 7.31 10.44 -7.94
CA LEU A 164 6.00 9.99 -7.52
C LEU A 164 5.14 11.21 -7.21
N THR A 165 3.92 11.26 -7.74
CA THR A 165 3.07 12.41 -7.50
C THR A 165 2.19 12.22 -6.27
N ALA A 166 1.93 13.31 -5.58
CA ALA A 166 1.02 13.37 -4.44
C ALA A 166 -0.12 14.34 -4.73
N SER A 167 -1.36 13.99 -4.35
CA SER A 167 -2.48 14.94 -4.40
C SER A 167 -2.26 16.16 -3.49
N GLY A 168 -1.40 16.00 -2.47
CA GLY A 168 -1.22 16.96 -1.40
C GLY A 168 -2.22 16.82 -0.26
N GLY A 169 -3.19 15.91 -0.40
CA GLY A 169 -4.22 15.65 0.61
C GLY A 169 -5.21 16.81 0.80
N PRO A 170 -6.04 16.77 1.86
CA PRO A 170 -7.06 17.78 2.12
C PRO A 170 -6.48 19.15 2.48
N PHE A 171 -5.21 19.22 2.84
CA PHE A 171 -4.55 20.46 3.31
C PHE A 171 -3.50 20.98 2.31
N VAL A 172 -3.61 20.61 1.05
CA VAL A 172 -2.71 21.08 -0.01
C VAL A 172 -2.68 22.60 -0.07
N GLY A 173 -1.46 23.18 -0.11
CA GLY A 173 -1.24 24.62 -0.15
C GLY A 173 -1.33 25.34 1.21
N GLN A 174 -1.67 24.66 2.31
CA GLN A 174 -1.61 25.20 3.66
C GLN A 174 -0.25 24.96 4.31
N LYS A 175 0.24 25.89 5.10
CA LYS A 175 1.48 25.75 5.86
C LYS A 175 1.30 24.85 7.07
N LEU A 176 2.38 24.19 7.49
CA LEU A 176 2.34 23.23 8.60
C LEU A 176 1.87 23.85 9.93
N ASP A 177 2.23 25.09 10.23
CA ASP A 177 1.80 25.80 11.42
C ASP A 177 0.30 26.10 11.44
N GLU A 178 -0.34 26.25 10.27
CA GLU A 178 -1.80 26.43 10.14
C GLU A 178 -2.60 25.15 10.37
N LEU A 179 -1.93 24.00 10.38
CA LEU A 179 -2.58 22.68 10.47
C LEU A 179 -2.69 22.16 11.91
N HIS A 180 -2.11 22.83 12.89
CA HIS A 180 -1.99 22.32 14.26
C HIS A 180 -3.32 21.83 14.84
N ASP A 181 -4.39 22.61 14.69
CA ASP A 181 -5.70 22.36 15.30
C ASP A 181 -6.72 21.67 14.36
N LYS A 182 -6.28 21.15 13.20
CA LYS A 182 -7.15 20.43 12.29
C LYS A 182 -7.72 19.17 12.93
N THR A 183 -9.01 18.91 12.65
CA THR A 183 -9.74 17.79 13.24
C THR A 183 -9.62 16.51 12.39
N PRO A 184 -9.90 15.33 12.98
CA PRO A 184 -9.99 14.09 12.21
C PRO A 184 -11.00 14.18 11.04
N GLU A 185 -12.14 14.81 11.23
CA GLU A 185 -13.18 14.96 10.20
C GLU A 185 -12.72 15.83 9.03
N GLU A 186 -11.87 16.84 9.27
CA GLU A 186 -11.25 17.64 8.20
C GLU A 186 -10.19 16.83 7.46
N ALA A 187 -9.33 16.11 8.21
CA ALA A 187 -8.23 15.35 7.65
C ALA A 187 -8.67 14.10 6.86
N LEU A 188 -9.85 13.55 7.17
CA LEU A 188 -10.43 12.40 6.47
C LEU A 188 -11.08 12.78 5.12
N LYS A 189 -11.30 14.07 4.83
CA LYS A 189 -11.92 14.54 3.58
C LYS A 189 -10.90 14.65 2.44
N HIS A 190 -10.48 13.49 1.91
CA HIS A 190 -9.57 13.49 0.76
C HIS A 190 -10.27 13.99 -0.51
N PRO A 191 -9.65 14.90 -1.32
CA PRO A 191 -10.32 15.52 -2.46
C PRO A 191 -10.63 14.55 -3.61
N ASN A 192 -9.78 13.54 -3.84
CA ASN A 192 -9.83 12.70 -5.05
C ASN A 192 -10.09 11.22 -4.76
N TRP A 193 -9.89 10.75 -3.52
CA TRP A 193 -9.93 9.34 -3.17
C TRP A 193 -10.87 9.08 -1.99
N ASP A 194 -11.65 8.00 -2.09
CA ASP A 194 -12.36 7.40 -0.95
C ASP A 194 -11.52 6.28 -0.36
N MET A 195 -10.91 6.52 0.79
CA MET A 195 -9.90 5.67 1.39
C MET A 195 -10.19 5.37 2.86
N GLY A 196 -9.52 4.36 3.40
CA GLY A 196 -9.52 4.06 4.82
C GLY A 196 -8.95 5.20 5.68
N ALA A 197 -9.33 5.26 6.96
CA ALA A 197 -8.97 6.36 7.84
C ALA A 197 -7.44 6.57 7.95
N LYS A 198 -6.66 5.49 8.18
CA LYS A 198 -5.20 5.61 8.32
C LYS A 198 -4.56 6.27 7.09
N ILE A 199 -4.79 5.72 5.90
CA ILE A 199 -4.16 6.23 4.67
C ILE A 199 -4.64 7.65 4.33
N SER A 200 -5.85 8.05 4.73
CA SER A 200 -6.32 9.44 4.58
C SER A 200 -5.51 10.40 5.44
N ILE A 201 -5.18 10.02 6.69
CA ILE A 201 -4.30 10.83 7.55
C ILE A 201 -2.87 10.82 7.01
N ASP A 202 -2.36 9.67 6.57
CA ASP A 202 -1.03 9.57 5.94
C ASP A 202 -0.92 10.45 4.68
N SER A 203 -1.99 10.56 3.90
CA SER A 203 -2.07 11.50 2.77
C SER A 203 -2.08 12.96 3.22
N ALA A 204 -2.89 13.28 4.25
CA ALA A 204 -2.97 14.64 4.81
C ALA A 204 -1.63 15.11 5.38
N THR A 205 -0.83 14.22 5.95
CA THR A 205 0.50 14.49 6.49
C THR A 205 1.61 14.41 5.47
N LEU A 206 1.38 13.85 4.28
CA LEU A 206 2.35 13.46 3.26
C LEU A 206 3.26 12.27 3.66
N VAL A 207 3.05 11.64 4.81
CA VAL A 207 3.77 10.42 5.22
C VAL A 207 3.49 9.27 4.23
N ASN A 208 2.26 9.20 3.68
CA ASN A 208 1.94 8.23 2.62
C ASN A 208 2.96 8.27 1.48
N LYS A 209 3.31 9.48 1.01
CA LYS A 209 4.25 9.63 -0.09
C LYS A 209 5.70 9.32 0.31
N CYS A 210 6.04 9.56 1.57
CA CYS A 210 7.33 9.12 2.13
C CYS A 210 7.44 7.59 2.12
N PHE A 211 6.39 6.88 2.54
CA PHE A 211 6.34 5.41 2.46
C PHE A 211 6.42 4.92 1.03
N GLU A 212 5.78 5.58 0.11
CA GLU A 212 5.81 5.24 -1.30
C GLU A 212 7.19 5.42 -1.94
N LEU A 213 8.00 6.41 -1.54
CA LEU A 213 9.40 6.48 -1.99
C LEU A 213 10.22 5.27 -1.53
N ILE A 214 10.03 4.85 -0.27
CA ILE A 214 10.70 3.66 0.28
C ILE A 214 10.24 2.40 -0.47
N GLU A 215 8.95 2.28 -0.73
CA GLU A 215 8.38 1.18 -1.51
C GLU A 215 8.96 1.14 -2.92
N ALA A 216 9.03 2.29 -3.63
CA ALA A 216 9.59 2.40 -4.98
C ALA A 216 11.06 1.94 -5.04
N LYS A 217 11.88 2.32 -4.05
CA LYS A 217 13.26 1.85 -3.92
C LYS A 217 13.33 0.33 -3.98
N TYR A 218 12.53 -0.35 -3.18
CA TYR A 218 12.58 -1.81 -3.08
C TYR A 218 11.95 -2.51 -4.29
N LEU A 219 10.79 -2.05 -4.75
CA LEU A 219 10.10 -2.65 -5.90
C LEU A 219 10.91 -2.60 -7.19
N PHE A 220 11.58 -1.48 -7.43
CA PHE A 220 12.25 -1.21 -8.71
C PHE A 220 13.77 -1.18 -8.59
N SER A 221 14.32 -1.45 -7.41
CA SER A 221 15.77 -1.37 -7.14
C SER A 221 16.37 -0.04 -7.56
N LEU A 222 15.67 1.06 -7.24
CA LEU A 222 16.09 2.42 -7.56
C LEU A 222 16.98 2.99 -6.46
N GLU A 223 18.02 3.74 -6.88
CA GLU A 223 18.82 4.48 -5.91
C GLU A 223 18.03 5.64 -5.31
N PRO A 224 18.15 5.90 -3.99
CA PRO A 224 17.37 6.94 -3.30
C PRO A 224 17.50 8.33 -3.96
N GLU A 225 18.65 8.64 -4.53
CA GLU A 225 18.95 9.92 -5.19
C GLU A 225 18.15 10.14 -6.49
N LEU A 226 17.66 9.05 -7.10
CA LEU A 226 16.81 9.14 -8.29
C LEU A 226 15.35 9.48 -7.94
N LEU A 227 14.94 9.23 -6.70
CA LEU A 227 13.55 9.32 -6.28
C LEU A 227 13.21 10.71 -5.72
N ASP A 228 12.08 11.27 -6.14
CA ASP A 228 11.56 12.51 -5.56
C ASP A 228 10.02 12.56 -5.58
N ILE A 229 9.47 13.55 -4.90
CA ILE A 229 8.02 13.76 -4.78
C ILE A 229 7.65 15.06 -5.48
N MET A 230 6.54 15.03 -6.23
CA MET A 230 5.93 16.19 -6.82
C MET A 230 4.45 16.28 -6.43
N ILE A 231 3.96 17.47 -6.10
CA ILE A 231 2.54 17.66 -5.83
C ILE A 231 1.79 17.84 -7.15
N HIS A 232 0.77 17.01 -7.35
CA HIS A 232 -0.14 17.05 -8.50
C HIS A 232 -1.58 16.90 -8.01
N ARG A 233 -2.25 18.03 -7.80
CA ARG A 233 -3.55 18.12 -7.13
C ARG A 233 -4.64 17.32 -7.82
N GLN A 234 -4.59 17.19 -9.14
CA GLN A 234 -5.60 16.52 -9.94
C GLN A 234 -5.52 14.99 -9.86
N SER A 235 -4.40 14.44 -9.37
CA SER A 235 -4.16 12.98 -9.22
C SER A 235 -4.42 12.18 -10.51
N VAL A 236 -4.10 12.76 -11.66
CA VAL A 236 -4.22 12.12 -12.98
C VAL A 236 -2.87 11.58 -13.44
N ILE A 237 -1.79 12.31 -13.17
CA ILE A 237 -0.41 11.82 -13.29
C ILE A 237 -0.06 11.14 -11.97
N HIS A 238 0.40 9.88 -12.02
CA HIS A 238 0.78 9.13 -10.83
C HIS A 238 2.30 8.95 -10.71
N SER A 239 3.02 8.91 -11.83
CA SER A 239 4.49 8.93 -11.85
C SER A 239 5.02 9.64 -13.08
N MET A 240 6.25 10.15 -12.97
CA MET A 240 6.98 10.78 -14.08
C MET A 240 8.43 10.31 -14.08
N LEU A 241 8.99 10.20 -15.28
CA LEU A 241 10.40 9.94 -15.53
C LEU A 241 11.02 11.17 -16.20
N GLU A 242 12.14 11.63 -15.69
CA GLU A 242 12.99 12.61 -16.35
C GLU A 242 14.23 11.91 -16.87
N PHE A 243 14.64 12.20 -18.09
CA PHE A 243 15.74 11.54 -18.75
C PHE A 243 16.98 12.46 -18.80
N LYS A 244 18.16 11.87 -19.03
CA LYS A 244 19.43 12.58 -19.09
C LYS A 244 19.53 13.54 -20.28
N ASP A 245 18.71 13.35 -21.32
CA ASP A 245 18.62 14.26 -22.46
C ASP A 245 17.74 15.50 -22.19
N GLY A 246 17.14 15.59 -20.97
CA GLY A 246 16.28 16.68 -20.55
C GLY A 246 14.80 16.48 -20.93
N SER A 247 14.43 15.37 -21.57
CA SER A 247 13.03 15.04 -21.82
C SER A 247 12.37 14.44 -20.57
N ALA A 248 11.03 14.42 -20.53
CA ALA A 248 10.26 13.78 -19.47
C ALA A 248 9.06 13.02 -20.02
N GLU A 249 8.70 11.92 -19.36
CA GLU A 249 7.49 11.15 -19.62
C GLU A 249 6.60 11.10 -18.38
N ALA A 250 5.29 11.25 -18.56
CA ALA A 250 4.30 11.12 -17.49
C ALA A 250 3.32 9.98 -17.81
N HIS A 251 3.16 9.06 -16.86
CA HIS A 251 2.11 8.05 -16.96
C HIS A 251 0.84 8.56 -16.30
N MET A 252 -0.26 8.57 -17.04
CA MET A 252 -1.54 9.17 -16.67
C MET A 252 -2.64 8.12 -16.62
N SER A 253 -3.47 8.16 -15.59
CA SER A 253 -4.70 7.38 -15.50
C SER A 253 -5.73 8.06 -14.60
N LYS A 254 -7.00 7.63 -14.67
CA LYS A 254 -7.99 8.04 -13.66
C LYS A 254 -7.56 7.53 -12.27
N PRO A 255 -7.86 8.28 -11.20
CA PRO A 255 -7.61 7.83 -9.84
C PRO A 255 -8.55 6.65 -9.49
N SER A 256 -8.13 5.43 -9.81
CA SER A 256 -8.90 4.21 -9.57
C SER A 256 -8.00 3.00 -9.34
N MET A 257 -8.22 2.31 -8.22
CA MET A 257 -7.51 1.07 -7.89
C MET A 257 -7.95 -0.13 -8.73
N ILE A 258 -9.07 0.00 -9.46
CA ILE A 258 -9.54 -1.04 -10.39
C ILE A 258 -8.54 -1.28 -11.53
N ILE A 259 -7.82 -0.25 -11.97
CA ILE A 259 -6.86 -0.36 -13.07
C ILE A 259 -5.70 -1.31 -12.70
N PRO A 260 -4.92 -1.10 -11.62
CA PRO A 260 -3.88 -2.02 -11.22
C PRO A 260 -4.42 -3.41 -10.81
N LEU A 261 -5.58 -3.47 -10.13
CA LEU A 261 -6.21 -4.73 -9.77
C LEU A 261 -6.62 -5.55 -11.00
N ALA A 262 -7.25 -4.91 -11.99
CA ALA A 262 -7.64 -5.59 -13.21
C ALA A 262 -6.41 -6.11 -13.98
N TYR A 263 -5.34 -5.33 -14.05
CA TYR A 263 -4.09 -5.78 -14.65
C TYR A 263 -3.49 -6.97 -13.90
N GLY A 264 -3.37 -6.87 -12.59
CA GLY A 264 -2.79 -7.94 -11.75
C GLY A 264 -3.57 -9.26 -11.82
N LEU A 265 -4.91 -9.18 -11.79
CA LEU A 265 -5.80 -10.35 -11.82
C LEU A 265 -5.97 -10.96 -13.21
N LEU A 266 -6.08 -10.14 -14.25
CA LEU A 266 -6.47 -10.59 -15.61
C LEU A 266 -5.34 -10.48 -16.64
N GLY A 267 -4.23 -9.80 -16.31
CA GLY A 267 -3.15 -9.54 -17.27
C GLY A 267 -3.64 -8.77 -18.48
N GLU A 268 -3.27 -9.25 -19.68
CA GLU A 268 -3.66 -8.64 -20.96
C GLU A 268 -5.17 -8.68 -21.21
N HIS A 269 -5.90 -9.60 -20.57
CA HIS A 269 -7.37 -9.69 -20.67
C HIS A 269 -8.14 -8.63 -19.88
N SER A 270 -7.43 -7.66 -19.29
CA SER A 270 -8.02 -6.58 -18.48
C SER A 270 -8.68 -5.45 -19.28
N ASP A 271 -8.57 -5.45 -20.62
CA ASP A 271 -8.98 -4.32 -21.48
C ASP A 271 -10.47 -3.95 -21.37
N ASN A 272 -11.35 -4.93 -21.20
CA ASN A 272 -12.78 -4.66 -21.04
C ASN A 272 -13.11 -3.97 -19.71
N VAL A 273 -12.36 -4.26 -18.64
CA VAL A 273 -12.51 -3.59 -17.33
C VAL A 273 -11.96 -2.17 -17.41
N LYS A 274 -10.82 -2.00 -18.09
CA LYS A 274 -10.15 -0.71 -18.22
C LYS A 274 -10.95 0.33 -19.03
N LYS A 275 -11.79 -0.08 -19.99
CA LYS A 275 -12.60 0.83 -20.79
C LYS A 275 -13.48 1.77 -19.95
N ASP A 276 -14.04 1.26 -18.85
CA ASP A 276 -14.88 2.03 -17.92
C ASP A 276 -14.08 3.12 -17.18
N PHE A 277 -12.75 3.00 -17.17
CA PHE A 277 -11.81 3.88 -16.48
C PHE A 277 -10.90 4.68 -17.43
N SER A 278 -11.29 4.81 -18.70
CA SER A 278 -10.58 5.65 -19.67
C SER A 278 -10.54 7.11 -19.22
N LEU A 279 -9.41 7.77 -19.41
CA LEU A 279 -9.23 9.19 -19.11
C LEU A 279 -10.07 10.10 -20.02
N ASN A 280 -10.42 9.63 -21.23
CA ASN A 280 -11.19 10.41 -22.23
C ASN A 280 -10.61 11.82 -22.41
N LEU A 281 -9.37 11.91 -22.84
CA LEU A 281 -8.62 13.19 -22.96
C LEU A 281 -9.33 14.26 -23.83
N LEU A 282 -10.29 13.85 -24.65
CA LEU A 282 -11.05 14.75 -25.52
C LEU A 282 -12.38 15.25 -24.92
N ASP A 283 -12.82 14.67 -23.80
CA ASP A 283 -14.15 14.97 -23.22
C ASP A 283 -14.15 16.20 -22.30
N GLY A 284 -13.06 16.94 -22.18
CA GLY A 284 -13.01 18.13 -21.34
C GLY A 284 -11.63 18.79 -21.30
N ASN A 285 -11.57 19.91 -20.62
CA ASN A 285 -10.30 20.57 -20.32
C ASN A 285 -9.64 19.86 -19.13
N ILE A 286 -8.54 19.15 -19.38
CA ILE A 286 -7.70 18.60 -18.32
C ILE A 286 -6.65 19.65 -17.97
N GLU A 287 -6.75 20.21 -16.78
CA GLU A 287 -5.72 21.06 -16.21
C GLU A 287 -4.72 20.20 -15.46
N LEU A 288 -3.43 20.38 -15.71
CA LEU A 288 -2.34 19.67 -15.03
C LEU A 288 -1.45 20.69 -14.35
N SER A 289 -1.33 20.61 -13.03
CA SER A 289 -0.42 21.42 -12.25
C SER A 289 0.61 20.54 -11.55
N LEU A 290 1.85 20.98 -11.54
CA LEU A 290 2.97 20.33 -10.85
C LEU A 290 3.59 21.35 -9.91
N GLU A 291 3.69 20.98 -8.62
CA GLU A 291 4.22 21.84 -7.58
C GLU A 291 5.31 21.07 -6.81
N GLN A 292 6.25 21.81 -6.24
CA GLN A 292 7.28 21.20 -5.40
C GLN A 292 6.71 20.66 -4.11
N PHE A 293 7.38 19.67 -3.52
CA PHE A 293 7.07 19.22 -2.16
C PHE A 293 7.24 20.38 -1.16
N PRO A 294 6.29 20.56 -0.20
CA PRO A 294 6.33 21.68 0.72
C PRO A 294 7.60 21.69 1.59
N GLU A 295 8.33 22.81 1.60
CA GLU A 295 9.60 22.95 2.32
C GLU A 295 9.45 22.73 3.84
N ASP A 296 8.33 23.15 4.42
CA ASP A 296 8.05 22.99 5.85
C ASP A 296 7.85 21.54 6.29
N ARG A 297 7.79 20.60 5.35
CA ARG A 297 7.73 19.14 5.56
C ARG A 297 9.01 18.41 5.18
N ASN A 298 10.08 19.12 4.83
CA ASN A 298 11.35 18.51 4.39
C ASN A 298 11.97 17.56 5.42
N LYS A 299 11.72 17.74 6.71
CA LYS A 299 12.17 16.80 7.75
C LYS A 299 11.62 15.39 7.57
N LEU A 300 10.41 15.23 7.00
CA LEU A 300 9.89 13.90 6.63
C LEU A 300 10.69 13.29 5.48
N ARG A 301 11.13 14.10 4.49
CA ARG A 301 12.00 13.64 3.42
C ARG A 301 13.36 13.20 3.94
N GLU A 302 13.93 13.92 4.93
CA GLU A 302 15.19 13.56 5.58
C GLU A 302 15.08 12.17 6.25
N ILE A 303 14.00 11.92 7.02
CA ILE A 303 13.71 10.60 7.59
C ILE A 303 13.55 9.55 6.48
N THR A 304 12.82 9.87 5.42
CA THR A 304 12.59 8.95 4.31
C THR A 304 13.90 8.55 3.64
N LEU A 305 14.79 9.52 3.41
CA LEU A 305 16.11 9.28 2.83
C LEU A 305 16.98 8.43 3.76
N ASP A 306 16.97 8.73 5.07
CA ASP A 306 17.67 7.95 6.08
C ASP A 306 17.19 6.47 6.09
N VAL A 307 15.87 6.23 6.06
CA VAL A 307 15.31 4.86 5.93
C VAL A 307 15.76 4.19 4.63
N MET A 308 15.76 4.92 3.52
CA MET A 308 16.17 4.34 2.24
C MET A 308 17.67 4.01 2.20
N GLN A 309 18.52 4.75 2.88
CA GLN A 309 19.97 4.53 2.91
C GLN A 309 20.42 3.54 4.01
N SER A 310 19.57 3.27 4.99
CA SER A 310 19.86 2.38 6.10
C SER A 310 19.54 0.91 5.78
N GLU A 311 20.24 -0.01 6.45
CA GLU A 311 19.97 -1.45 6.43
C GLU A 311 19.54 -1.97 7.82
N ASP A 312 18.93 -1.11 8.63
CA ASP A 312 18.52 -1.34 10.01
C ASP A 312 16.99 -1.29 10.18
N ASN A 313 16.51 -1.17 11.42
CA ASN A 313 15.10 -1.09 11.76
C ASN A 313 14.48 0.31 11.57
N SER A 314 15.13 1.23 10.87
CA SER A 314 14.65 2.61 10.65
C SER A 314 13.26 2.65 10.03
N GLY A 315 12.97 1.76 9.07
CA GLY A 315 11.64 1.62 8.47
C GLY A 315 10.58 1.20 9.48
N LEU A 316 10.89 0.25 10.36
CA LEU A 316 9.99 -0.17 11.45
C LEU A 316 9.73 0.98 12.43
N ILE A 317 10.78 1.71 12.82
CA ILE A 317 10.66 2.88 13.71
C ILE A 317 9.73 3.92 13.09
N PHE A 318 9.97 4.30 11.84
CA PHE A 318 9.15 5.31 11.14
C PHE A 318 7.69 4.88 11.01
N ALA A 319 7.44 3.63 10.57
CA ALA A 319 6.09 3.10 10.42
C ALA A 319 5.37 3.01 11.77
N THR A 320 6.05 2.57 12.84
CA THR A 320 5.46 2.45 14.19
C THR A 320 5.12 3.81 14.78
N LEU A 321 6.02 4.77 14.69
CA LEU A 321 5.76 6.14 15.18
C LEU A 321 4.58 6.78 14.46
N ASN A 322 4.49 6.59 13.13
CA ASN A 322 3.35 7.06 12.35
C ASN A 322 2.05 6.37 12.79
N ASP A 323 2.03 5.05 12.94
CA ASP A 323 0.83 4.30 13.36
C ASP A 323 0.33 4.75 14.74
N ILE A 324 1.25 4.96 15.69
CA ILE A 324 0.92 5.48 17.03
C ILE A 324 0.33 6.89 16.92
N ALA A 325 0.97 7.77 16.16
CA ALA A 325 0.54 9.16 16.02
C ALA A 325 -0.84 9.25 15.35
N VAL A 326 -1.05 8.52 14.25
CA VAL A 326 -2.32 8.47 13.53
C VAL A 326 -3.44 7.92 14.42
N LYS A 327 -3.18 6.84 15.16
CA LYS A 327 -4.15 6.25 16.09
C LYS A 327 -4.55 7.21 17.19
N LYS A 328 -3.57 7.89 17.82
CA LYS A 328 -3.83 8.91 18.85
C LYS A 328 -4.63 10.08 18.29
N PHE A 329 -4.31 10.55 17.10
CA PHE A 329 -5.05 11.63 16.45
C PHE A 329 -6.50 11.23 16.14
N LEU A 330 -6.74 10.07 15.55
CA LEU A 330 -8.09 9.57 15.26
C LEU A 330 -8.94 9.38 16.51
N ASN A 331 -8.31 9.09 17.65
CA ASN A 331 -8.97 9.00 18.97
C ASN A 331 -9.13 10.36 19.67
N ASN A 332 -8.73 11.48 19.04
CA ASN A 332 -8.69 12.83 19.65
C ASN A 332 -7.80 12.94 20.90
N GLU A 333 -6.77 12.13 21.01
CA GLU A 333 -5.77 12.18 22.10
C GLU A 333 -4.68 13.22 21.85
N ILE A 334 -4.39 13.51 20.57
CA ILE A 334 -3.45 14.52 20.11
C ILE A 334 -4.05 15.35 18.97
N LYS A 335 -3.48 16.54 18.72
CA LYS A 335 -3.83 17.41 17.59
C LYS A 335 -3.08 17.02 16.32
N PHE A 336 -3.55 17.50 15.15
CA PHE A 336 -2.94 17.17 13.87
C PHE A 336 -1.45 17.56 13.79
N GLY A 337 -1.08 18.76 14.23
CA GLY A 337 0.33 19.20 14.26
C GLY A 337 1.22 18.36 15.18
N GLU A 338 0.65 17.68 16.18
CA GLU A 338 1.40 16.83 17.09
C GLU A 338 1.78 15.47 16.45
N ILE A 339 1.14 15.09 15.33
CA ILE A 339 1.55 13.90 14.53
C ILE A 339 3.00 14.07 14.08
N TYR A 340 3.31 15.21 13.43
CA TYR A 340 4.67 15.52 12.98
C TYR A 340 5.64 15.56 14.14
N LYS A 341 5.26 16.25 15.22
CA LYS A 341 6.10 16.38 16.42
C LYS A 341 6.45 15.00 16.99
N LEU A 342 5.46 14.11 17.14
CA LEU A 342 5.68 12.77 17.67
C LEU A 342 6.69 12.00 16.79
N ILE A 343 6.56 12.05 15.47
CA ILE A 343 7.46 11.36 14.56
C ILE A 343 8.87 11.98 14.64
N LEU A 344 8.98 13.31 14.46
CA LEU A 344 10.26 14.00 14.33
C LEU A 344 11.07 13.99 15.63
N ASP A 345 10.41 14.16 16.78
CA ASP A 345 11.07 14.21 18.08
C ASP A 345 11.58 12.83 18.54
N ASN A 346 10.95 11.74 18.08
CA ASN A 346 11.28 10.39 18.55
C ASN A 346 12.11 9.56 17.57
N TYR A 347 12.04 9.81 16.26
CA TYR A 347 12.70 8.97 15.27
C TYR A 347 14.20 8.76 15.50
N TYR A 348 14.93 9.85 15.85
CA TYR A 348 16.38 9.78 16.09
C TYR A 348 16.75 9.42 17.54
N LEU A 349 15.77 9.33 18.45
CA LEU A 349 16.02 8.92 19.85
C LEU A 349 15.97 7.41 20.03
N ILE A 350 15.27 6.70 19.15
CA ILE A 350 15.16 5.25 19.21
C ILE A 350 16.43 4.63 18.64
N GLU A 351 17.00 3.66 19.36
CA GLU A 351 18.20 2.93 18.94
C GLU A 351 17.93 2.15 17.64
N LYS A 352 18.77 2.37 16.65
CA LYS A 352 18.73 1.63 15.40
C LYS A 352 19.50 0.32 15.53
N LYS A 353 18.85 -0.78 15.12
CA LYS A 353 19.40 -2.14 15.21
C LYS A 353 19.34 -2.79 13.82
N GLU A 354 20.40 -3.49 13.43
CA GLU A 354 20.37 -4.30 12.20
C GLU A 354 19.29 -5.38 12.31
N ILE A 355 18.59 -5.63 11.22
CA ILE A 355 17.55 -6.66 11.12
C ILE A 355 17.98 -7.69 10.10
N ASN A 356 18.35 -8.87 10.57
CA ASN A 356 18.82 -9.98 9.75
C ASN A 356 17.75 -11.06 9.52
N SER A 357 16.64 -11.03 10.29
CA SER A 357 15.56 -12.02 10.19
C SER A 357 14.19 -11.46 10.58
N ILE A 358 13.14 -12.17 10.17
CA ILE A 358 11.75 -11.85 10.57
C ILE A 358 11.60 -11.97 12.08
N GLN A 359 12.24 -12.98 12.70
CA GLN A 359 12.18 -13.19 14.14
C GLN A 359 12.80 -12.00 14.92
N GLU A 360 13.89 -11.43 14.43
CA GLU A 360 14.48 -10.21 15.00
C GLU A 360 13.54 -9.01 14.84
N LEU A 361 12.84 -8.89 13.71
CA LEU A 361 11.84 -7.84 13.51
C LEU A 361 10.69 -7.97 14.53
N GLU A 362 10.16 -9.17 14.73
CA GLU A 362 9.09 -9.40 15.69
C GLU A 362 9.53 -9.11 17.13
N MET A 363 10.76 -9.46 17.50
CA MET A 363 11.33 -9.12 18.82
C MET A 363 11.47 -7.61 19.00
N ASN A 364 12.01 -6.90 18.01
CA ASN A 364 12.16 -5.44 18.06
C ASN A 364 10.83 -4.69 18.08
N ARG A 365 9.75 -5.31 17.60
CA ARG A 365 8.40 -4.74 17.65
C ARG A 365 7.78 -4.80 19.04
N LEU A 366 8.17 -5.76 19.88
CA LEU A 366 7.66 -5.92 21.23
C LEU A 366 8.38 -5.04 22.25
N GLU A 367 9.58 -4.55 21.92
CA GLU A 367 10.34 -3.56 22.70
C GLU A 367 9.91 -2.12 22.36
#